data_42c7a4e0e2e2387f258418cacb5aa6a8
#
_entry.id   42c7a4e0e2e2387f258418cacb5aa6a8
#
_cell.length_a   1.000
_cell.length_b   1.000
_cell.length_c   1.000
_cell.angle_alpha   90.00
_cell.angle_beta   90.00
_cell.angle_gamma   90.00
#
_symmetry.space_group_name_H-M   'P 1'
#
loop_
_entity.id
_entity.type
_entity.pdbx_description
1 polymer ?
#
loop_
_entity_poly.entity_id
_entity_poly.type
_entity_poly.pdbx_seq_one_letter_code
_entity_poly.pdbx_strand_id
1 'polypeptide(L)'
;MMIRLASRTSALALCTALATSFALPAQASGIDSVRPKAETTPLFDDEAGGNANADDPAIWRNTAAPGRSLVIATAKQGGLRVYDLDARQVQSLPAPAGPSTDDKPGRFNNVDLVQGLRLNGARTDVAVVSDRGNDRLRIYRIDRDKPGGPLTDVTDPGARPVFSADQDEINEQQTAYGLATWTDRTTGRSYALVSQRNRTRIALLELLPTAAGTVDYRQVRTLDLPSSFRLPNGATWTPCAEPGELPQVEGMVVDPADGTLYAGQEDVGIWRIDAGLTGTPTLIDKVREYGVPGTYDEQTEECTPGADPGFGGTHLTADVEGLTLVTEPDGDGYLLASSQGDDTFVAYDRERDEDNEYENAFRIAAASTTLDGSEVCDGAAALNAPLGTRYPRGLLVVQDGQETPGDGDREATGFKFVDLGEVVDTLD
;
A
#
# COMPACT_ATOMS: atom_id res chain seq x y z
N MET A 1 43.67 45.36 -58.41
CA MET A 1 43.37 46.23 -59.52
C MET A 1 42.13 45.70 -60.26
N MET A 2 41.12 46.57 -60.44
CA MET A 2 39.86 46.43 -61.21
C MET A 2 38.83 45.43 -60.59
N ILE A 3 37.79 45.87 -60.00
CA ILE A 3 36.58 46.66 -60.34
C ILE A 3 35.79 46.07 -61.52
N ARG A 4 34.59 45.67 -61.26
CA ARG A 4 33.28 45.96 -61.86
C ARG A 4 32.29 44.84 -61.57
N LEU A 5 31.14 45.01 -61.28
CA LEU A 5 29.96 45.89 -61.31
C LEU A 5 28.71 44.98 -61.44
N ALA A 6 27.70 45.35 -60.76
CA ALA A 6 26.42 44.74 -60.57
C ALA A 6 25.58 44.49 -61.82
N SER A 7 24.66 43.54 -61.73
CA SER A 7 23.34 43.68 -62.40
C SER A 7 22.27 43.03 -61.50
N ARG A 8 21.24 43.80 -61.18
CA ARG A 8 20.03 43.43 -60.43
C ARG A 8 19.03 42.82 -61.41
N THR A 9 18.50 41.67 -61.15
CA THR A 9 17.25 41.19 -61.73
C THR A 9 16.26 40.84 -60.58
N SER A 10 15.18 41.60 -60.54
CA SER A 10 14.04 41.42 -59.64
C SER A 10 13.23 40.23 -60.14
N ALA A 11 13.13 39.21 -59.26
CA ALA A 11 12.17 38.12 -59.42
C ALA A 11 11.03 38.33 -58.44
N LEU A 12 9.84 38.45 -58.91
CA LEU A 12 8.59 38.53 -58.18
C LEU A 12 8.30 37.15 -57.64
N ALA A 13 8.39 36.99 -56.29
CA ALA A 13 8.00 35.75 -55.62
C ALA A 13 6.52 35.84 -55.27
N LEU A 14 5.76 34.95 -55.84
CA LEU A 14 4.34 34.71 -55.56
C LEU A 14 4.28 33.93 -54.22
N CYS A 15 3.87 34.57 -53.12
CA CYS A 15 3.62 33.91 -51.84
C CYS A 15 2.28 33.18 -51.88
N THR A 16 2.30 31.87 -52.10
CA THR A 16 1.18 30.98 -51.77
C THR A 16 1.22 30.69 -50.27
N ALA A 17 0.27 31.29 -49.55
CA ALA A 17 0.05 30.95 -48.12
C ALA A 17 -0.55 29.55 -48.03
N LEU A 18 0.28 28.56 -47.65
CA LEU A 18 -0.22 27.29 -47.14
C LEU A 18 -0.76 27.54 -45.72
N ALA A 19 -2.07 27.46 -45.55
CA ALA A 19 -2.71 27.37 -44.26
C ALA A 19 -2.41 25.96 -43.67
N THR A 20 -1.36 25.84 -42.88
CA THR A 20 -1.14 24.67 -42.01
C THR A 20 -2.11 24.76 -40.86
N SER A 21 -3.18 23.96 -40.91
CA SER A 21 -4.05 23.68 -39.77
C SER A 21 -3.21 22.97 -38.73
N PHE A 22 -2.76 23.70 -37.69
CA PHE A 22 -2.27 23.07 -36.47
C PHE A 22 -3.49 22.42 -35.83
N ALA A 23 -3.62 21.09 -35.95
CA ALA A 23 -4.43 20.33 -35.02
C ALA A 23 -3.80 20.53 -33.63
N LEU A 24 -4.51 21.21 -32.73
CA LEU A 24 -4.19 21.20 -31.33
C LEU A 24 -4.14 19.72 -30.90
N PRO A 25 -3.10 19.27 -30.20
CA PRO A 25 -3.14 17.96 -29.62
C PRO A 25 -4.41 17.89 -28.74
N ALA A 26 -5.19 16.83 -28.91
CA ALA A 26 -6.24 16.52 -27.98
C ALA A 26 -5.57 16.58 -26.58
N GLN A 27 -6.07 17.44 -25.69
CA GLN A 27 -5.67 17.38 -24.29
C GLN A 27 -6.04 15.97 -23.84
N ALA A 28 -5.05 15.17 -23.52
CA ALA A 28 -5.28 13.99 -22.72
C ALA A 28 -6.06 14.49 -21.49
N SER A 29 -7.22 13.95 -21.24
CA SER A 29 -7.98 14.21 -20.03
C SER A 29 -7.03 13.88 -18.88
N GLY A 30 -6.52 14.92 -18.20
CA GLY A 30 -5.56 14.74 -17.13
C GLY A 30 -6.21 13.89 -16.02
N ILE A 31 -5.46 12.99 -15.42
CA ILE A 31 -5.86 12.27 -14.21
C ILE A 31 -6.27 13.29 -13.15
N ASP A 32 -7.40 13.09 -12.53
CA ASP A 32 -7.94 13.96 -11.49
C ASP A 32 -7.00 14.00 -10.27
N SER A 33 -7.08 15.08 -9.50
CA SER A 33 -6.17 15.27 -8.37
C SER A 33 -6.92 15.76 -7.14
N VAL A 34 -6.64 15.13 -6.02
CA VAL A 34 -7.03 15.58 -4.68
C VAL A 34 -5.81 16.11 -3.93
N ARG A 35 -6.01 16.81 -2.82
CA ARG A 35 -4.93 17.43 -2.07
C ARG A 35 -4.96 17.07 -0.60
N PRO A 36 -3.78 16.84 0.04
CA PRO A 36 -3.72 16.60 1.47
C PRO A 36 -4.12 17.85 2.27
N LYS A 37 -4.72 17.62 3.44
CA LYS A 37 -5.04 18.66 4.43
C LYS A 37 -4.00 18.75 5.55
N ALA A 38 -3.18 17.72 5.70
CA ALA A 38 -2.05 17.65 6.63
C ALA A 38 -1.09 16.55 6.19
N GLU A 39 0.12 16.64 6.69
CA GLU A 39 1.17 15.62 6.58
C GLU A 39 1.86 15.42 7.91
N THR A 40 2.50 14.29 8.08
CA THR A 40 3.32 14.00 9.26
C THR A 40 4.65 14.73 9.18
N THR A 41 5.36 14.81 10.31
CA THR A 41 6.77 15.17 10.26
C THR A 41 7.52 14.09 9.48
N PRO A 42 8.44 14.47 8.57
CA PRO A 42 9.23 13.53 7.79
C PRO A 42 9.94 12.48 8.65
N LEU A 43 9.99 11.25 8.15
CA LEU A 43 10.78 10.15 8.70
C LEU A 43 11.99 9.95 7.78
N PHE A 44 13.19 10.17 8.32
CA PHE A 44 14.42 10.07 7.55
C PHE A 44 14.98 8.64 7.63
N ASP A 45 15.53 8.15 6.51
CA ASP A 45 16.10 6.82 6.41
C ASP A 45 17.36 6.62 7.29
N ASP A 46 18.08 7.69 7.60
CA ASP A 46 19.27 7.70 8.47
C ASP A 46 18.92 7.72 9.98
N GLU A 47 17.63 7.80 10.35
CA GLU A 47 17.16 7.73 11.74
C GLU A 47 16.92 6.27 12.19
N ALA A 48 16.77 6.08 13.51
CA ALA A 48 16.48 4.79 14.17
C ALA A 48 17.35 3.61 13.67
N GLY A 49 18.62 3.88 13.36
CA GLY A 49 19.55 2.85 12.90
C GLY A 49 19.59 2.66 11.39
N GLY A 50 19.13 3.67 10.63
CA GLY A 50 19.33 3.75 9.19
C GLY A 50 18.20 3.14 8.37
N ASN A 51 16.95 3.19 8.82
CA ASN A 51 15.82 2.79 7.99
C ASN A 51 14.45 3.14 8.64
N ALA A 52 14.25 4.38 8.98
CA ALA A 52 12.98 4.85 9.55
C ALA A 52 12.01 5.32 8.45
N ASN A 53 11.71 4.44 7.49
CA ASN A 53 10.83 4.78 6.38
C ASN A 53 9.36 4.56 6.74
N ALA A 54 8.50 5.52 6.41
CA ALA A 54 7.05 5.32 6.41
C ALA A 54 6.68 4.17 5.47
N ASP A 55 5.65 3.41 5.84
CA ASP A 55 5.23 2.24 5.08
C ASP A 55 3.70 2.17 4.97
N ASP A 56 3.01 1.61 5.95
CA ASP A 56 1.58 1.35 5.87
C ASP A 56 0.81 1.98 7.03
N PRO A 57 -0.33 2.66 6.78
CA PRO A 57 -1.18 3.25 7.80
C PRO A 57 -2.45 2.42 8.07
N ALA A 58 -3.01 2.56 9.29
CA ALA A 58 -4.36 2.13 9.63
C ALA A 58 -5.09 3.21 10.42
N ILE A 59 -6.41 3.39 10.20
CA ILE A 59 -7.20 4.44 10.84
C ILE A 59 -8.09 3.85 11.92
N TRP A 60 -7.76 4.07 13.19
CA TRP A 60 -8.61 3.68 14.30
C TRP A 60 -9.64 4.77 14.61
N ARG A 61 -10.93 4.41 14.49
CA ARG A 61 -12.04 5.32 14.81
C ARG A 61 -12.39 5.28 16.29
N ASN A 62 -12.28 6.40 16.97
CA ASN A 62 -12.88 6.58 18.29
C ASN A 62 -14.38 6.82 18.15
N THR A 63 -15.19 5.78 18.36
CA THR A 63 -16.65 5.88 18.18
C THR A 63 -17.32 6.80 19.18
N ALA A 64 -16.74 6.96 20.38
CA ALA A 64 -17.26 7.86 21.42
C ALA A 64 -16.91 9.34 21.17
N ALA A 65 -15.79 9.61 20.54
CA ALA A 65 -15.30 10.95 20.23
C ALA A 65 -14.54 10.93 18.89
N PRO A 66 -15.25 10.94 17.73
CA PRO A 66 -14.62 10.74 16.41
C PRO A 66 -13.48 11.69 16.08
N GLY A 67 -13.51 12.94 16.53
CA GLY A 67 -12.40 13.89 16.40
C GLY A 67 -11.16 13.55 17.22
N ARG A 68 -11.19 12.46 18.01
CA ARG A 68 -10.04 11.92 18.77
C ARG A 68 -9.57 10.56 18.23
N SER A 69 -9.94 10.23 17.01
CA SER A 69 -9.45 9.06 16.29
C SER A 69 -7.93 9.14 16.07
N LEU A 70 -7.32 8.03 15.70
CA LEU A 70 -5.88 7.90 15.57
C LEU A 70 -5.53 7.27 14.22
N VAL A 71 -4.36 7.64 13.69
CA VAL A 71 -3.68 6.91 12.64
C VAL A 71 -2.52 6.16 13.27
N ILE A 72 -2.45 4.86 13.04
CA ILE A 72 -1.37 3.98 13.48
C ILE A 72 -0.61 3.58 12.22
N ALA A 73 0.69 3.81 12.20
CA ALA A 73 1.46 3.62 10.98
C ALA A 73 2.80 2.95 11.26
N THR A 74 3.24 2.12 10.34
CA THR A 74 4.54 1.48 10.37
C THR A 74 5.62 2.40 9.79
N ALA A 75 6.84 2.22 10.26
CA ALA A 75 8.02 2.98 9.82
C ALA A 75 9.23 2.04 9.72
N LYS A 76 9.02 0.90 9.14
CA LYS A 76 10.04 -0.16 8.91
C LYS A 76 10.87 -0.40 10.19
N GLN A 77 12.20 -0.27 10.19
CA GLN A 77 13.02 -0.39 11.40
C GLN A 77 12.75 0.71 12.44
N GLY A 78 12.16 1.82 12.03
CA GLY A 78 11.68 2.87 12.94
C GLY A 78 10.56 2.42 13.88
N GLY A 79 9.91 1.29 13.62
CA GLY A 79 8.83 0.70 14.43
C GLY A 79 7.46 1.29 14.12
N LEU A 80 6.65 1.59 15.14
CA LEU A 80 5.32 2.19 14.99
C LEU A 80 5.30 3.67 15.34
N ARG A 81 4.49 4.39 14.60
CA ARG A 81 4.10 5.77 14.88
C ARG A 81 2.60 5.84 15.08
N VAL A 82 2.15 6.68 15.99
CA VAL A 82 0.73 6.98 16.19
C VAL A 82 0.53 8.48 16.06
N TYR A 83 -0.43 8.86 15.25
CA TYR A 83 -0.73 10.26 14.96
C TYR A 83 -2.17 10.60 15.35
N ASP A 84 -2.40 11.85 15.72
CA ASP A 84 -3.75 12.41 15.79
C ASP A 84 -4.25 12.85 14.39
N LEU A 85 -5.49 13.34 14.32
CA LEU A 85 -6.08 13.79 13.05
C LEU A 85 -5.47 15.11 12.50
N ASP A 86 -4.58 15.74 13.24
CA ASP A 86 -3.78 16.86 12.78
C ASP A 86 -2.39 16.41 12.27
N ALA A 87 -2.20 15.10 12.06
CA ALA A 87 -0.95 14.44 11.68
C ALA A 87 0.20 14.65 12.70
N ARG A 88 -0.13 14.99 13.97
CA ARG A 88 0.87 15.13 15.03
C ARG A 88 1.12 13.80 15.70
N GLN A 89 2.40 13.45 15.84
CA GLN A 89 2.80 12.23 16.52
C GLN A 89 2.43 12.28 18.02
N VAL A 90 1.67 11.29 18.48
CA VAL A 90 1.26 11.13 19.89
C VAL A 90 1.96 9.97 20.58
N GLN A 91 2.53 9.03 19.83
CA GLN A 91 3.36 7.94 20.35
C GLN A 91 4.33 7.46 19.27
N SER A 92 5.50 6.98 19.72
CA SER A 92 6.47 6.24 18.94
C SER A 92 6.88 4.99 19.71
N LEU A 93 6.87 3.85 19.06
CA LEU A 93 7.30 2.56 19.61
C LEU A 93 8.40 2.01 18.71
N PRO A 94 9.60 1.73 19.24
CA PRO A 94 10.69 1.20 18.44
C PRO A 94 10.37 -0.23 17.97
N ALA A 95 10.90 -0.62 16.83
CA ALA A 95 10.95 -2.03 16.45
C ALA A 95 11.84 -2.81 17.44
N PRO A 96 11.53 -4.08 17.73
CA PRO A 96 12.36 -4.86 18.64
C PRO A 96 13.74 -5.12 18.05
N ALA A 97 14.74 -5.23 18.92
CA ALA A 97 16.05 -5.71 18.51
C ALA A 97 15.97 -7.18 18.04
N GLY A 98 16.92 -7.61 17.26
CA GLY A 98 17.14 -9.04 16.99
C GLY A 98 17.49 -9.82 18.25
N PRO A 99 17.25 -11.14 18.30
CA PRO A 99 17.60 -11.98 19.47
C PRO A 99 19.09 -11.91 19.84
N SER A 100 19.96 -11.71 18.88
CA SER A 100 21.40 -11.44 19.07
C SER A 100 21.85 -10.30 18.15
N THR A 101 23.13 -9.91 18.25
CA THR A 101 23.75 -8.88 17.39
C THR A 101 23.93 -9.33 15.93
N ASP A 102 23.91 -10.63 15.70
CA ASP A 102 24.07 -11.22 14.37
C ASP A 102 22.73 -11.46 13.68
N ASP A 103 21.63 -11.33 14.41
CA ASP A 103 20.28 -11.54 13.90
C ASP A 103 19.66 -10.23 13.39
N LYS A 104 18.76 -10.36 12.45
CA LYS A 104 18.02 -9.22 11.90
C LYS A 104 17.17 -8.55 12.99
N PRO A 105 17.18 -7.22 13.11
CA PRO A 105 16.28 -6.50 13.99
C PRO A 105 14.86 -6.55 13.45
N GLY A 106 13.87 -6.25 14.31
CA GLY A 106 12.50 -6.06 13.91
C GLY A 106 12.36 -5.01 12.81
N ARG A 107 11.45 -5.26 11.88
CA ARG A 107 11.10 -4.39 10.78
C ARG A 107 9.60 -4.50 10.56
N PHE A 108 8.87 -3.43 10.86
CA PHE A 108 7.43 -3.40 10.76
C PHE A 108 7.01 -3.00 9.35
N ASN A 109 6.29 -3.91 8.67
CA ASN A 109 5.84 -3.68 7.31
C ASN A 109 4.41 -3.12 7.31
N ASN A 110 3.38 -3.94 7.43
CA ASN A 110 2.00 -3.49 7.40
C ASN A 110 1.35 -3.48 8.78
N VAL A 111 0.28 -2.70 8.91
CA VAL A 111 -0.58 -2.62 10.08
C VAL A 111 -2.05 -2.63 9.69
N ASP A 112 -2.86 -3.43 10.39
CA ASP A 112 -4.31 -3.39 10.26
C ASP A 112 -4.99 -3.59 11.62
N LEU A 113 -6.31 -3.42 11.69
CA LEU A 113 -7.06 -3.29 12.93
C LEU A 113 -8.10 -4.40 13.12
N VAL A 114 -8.11 -5.02 14.29
CA VAL A 114 -9.24 -5.82 14.74
C VAL A 114 -10.05 -5.07 15.78
N GLN A 115 -11.30 -4.79 15.48
CA GLN A 115 -12.20 -4.09 16.39
C GLN A 115 -12.99 -5.08 17.26
N GLY A 116 -13.04 -4.81 18.55
CA GLY A 116 -13.86 -5.56 19.51
C GLY A 116 -13.39 -6.99 19.77
N LEU A 117 -12.09 -7.28 19.62
CA LEU A 117 -11.51 -8.56 20.07
C LEU A 117 -11.80 -8.80 21.54
N ARG A 118 -12.21 -10.01 21.91
CA ARG A 118 -12.49 -10.35 23.32
C ARG A 118 -11.19 -10.68 24.05
N LEU A 119 -10.69 -9.72 24.84
CA LEU A 119 -9.50 -9.88 25.67
C LEU A 119 -9.89 -9.69 27.13
N ASN A 120 -9.58 -10.69 27.98
CA ASN A 120 -9.95 -10.69 29.41
C ASN A 120 -11.46 -10.41 29.66
N GLY A 121 -12.33 -10.93 28.81
CA GLY A 121 -13.78 -10.75 28.94
C GLY A 121 -14.31 -9.39 28.45
N ALA A 122 -13.45 -8.43 28.13
CA ALA A 122 -13.81 -7.13 27.57
C ALA A 122 -13.65 -7.11 26.04
N ARG A 123 -14.43 -6.26 25.36
CA ARG A 123 -14.17 -5.92 23.96
C ARG A 123 -13.03 -4.90 23.89
N THR A 124 -12.07 -5.17 23.07
CA THR A 124 -10.83 -4.40 22.96
C THR A 124 -10.46 -4.27 21.49
N ASP A 125 -10.12 -3.08 21.04
CA ASP A 125 -9.58 -2.86 19.72
C ASP A 125 -8.07 -3.09 19.75
N VAL A 126 -7.54 -3.73 18.73
CA VAL A 126 -6.12 -4.00 18.60
C VAL A 126 -5.61 -3.62 17.21
N ALA A 127 -4.38 -3.15 17.16
CA ALA A 127 -3.59 -3.06 15.94
C ALA A 127 -2.75 -4.35 15.82
N VAL A 128 -2.76 -4.94 14.64
CA VAL A 128 -1.95 -6.10 14.27
C VAL A 128 -0.90 -5.63 13.27
N VAL A 129 0.34 -5.99 13.49
CA VAL A 129 1.50 -5.52 12.71
C VAL A 129 2.29 -6.73 12.25
N SER A 130 2.70 -6.76 10.99
CA SER A 130 3.69 -7.72 10.49
C SER A 130 5.10 -7.26 10.84
N ASP A 131 5.79 -8.03 11.69
CA ASP A 131 7.20 -7.83 12.03
C ASP A 131 8.06 -8.70 11.09
N ARG A 132 8.36 -8.18 9.93
CA ARG A 132 9.14 -8.85 8.88
C ARG A 132 10.54 -9.24 9.37
N GLY A 133 11.18 -8.41 10.20
CA GLY A 133 12.50 -8.70 10.72
C GLY A 133 12.56 -9.93 11.62
N ASN A 134 11.48 -10.23 12.34
CA ASN A 134 11.39 -11.34 13.29
C ASN A 134 10.38 -12.43 12.89
N ASP A 135 9.80 -12.35 11.69
CA ASP A 135 8.78 -13.26 11.18
C ASP A 135 7.61 -13.47 12.15
N ARG A 136 7.05 -12.37 12.69
CA ARG A 136 6.00 -12.42 13.71
C ARG A 136 4.89 -11.43 13.45
N LEU A 137 3.72 -11.71 14.04
CA LEU A 137 2.75 -10.66 14.29
C LEU A 137 3.05 -9.99 15.63
N ARG A 138 2.97 -8.66 15.67
CA ARG A 138 2.93 -7.85 16.87
C ARG A 138 1.52 -7.32 17.06
N ILE A 139 0.99 -7.43 18.27
CA ILE A 139 -0.40 -7.10 18.53
C ILE A 139 -0.44 -6.07 19.66
N TYR A 140 -1.03 -4.91 19.36
CA TYR A 140 -1.07 -3.78 20.28
C TYR A 140 -2.51 -3.45 20.63
N ARG A 141 -2.84 -3.48 21.93
CA ARG A 141 -4.12 -2.98 22.41
C ARG A 141 -4.18 -1.47 22.25
N ILE A 142 -5.31 -0.97 21.76
CA ILE A 142 -5.57 0.46 21.57
C ILE A 142 -6.37 0.98 22.77
N ASP A 143 -5.83 1.97 23.48
CA ASP A 143 -6.47 2.71 24.56
C ASP A 143 -6.07 4.18 24.45
N ARG A 144 -6.93 4.99 23.83
CA ARG A 144 -6.64 6.39 23.47
C ARG A 144 -6.23 7.23 24.68
N ASP A 145 -6.77 6.91 25.86
CA ASP A 145 -6.62 7.71 27.07
C ASP A 145 -5.55 7.16 28.03
N LYS A 146 -4.83 6.12 27.63
CA LYS A 146 -3.78 5.52 28.44
C LYS A 146 -2.62 6.52 28.62
N PRO A 147 -2.17 6.77 29.86
CA PRO A 147 -0.95 7.55 30.10
C PRO A 147 0.28 6.87 29.46
N GLY A 148 1.10 7.67 28.78
CA GLY A 148 2.32 7.20 28.11
C GLY A 148 2.12 6.73 26.68
N GLY A 149 0.89 6.79 26.16
CA GLY A 149 0.56 6.53 24.76
C GLY A 149 -0.54 5.50 24.56
N PRO A 150 -1.27 5.59 23.44
CA PRO A 150 -2.47 4.79 23.18
C PRO A 150 -2.21 3.30 22.97
N LEU A 151 -1.02 2.89 22.53
CA LEU A 151 -0.73 1.49 22.23
C LEU A 151 -0.02 0.80 23.39
N THR A 152 -0.39 -0.46 23.61
CA THR A 152 0.29 -1.38 24.54
C THR A 152 0.49 -2.71 23.86
N ASP A 153 1.73 -3.18 23.79
CA ASP A 153 2.02 -4.54 23.31
C ASP A 153 1.32 -5.58 24.18
N VAL A 154 0.51 -6.41 23.55
CA VAL A 154 -0.21 -7.54 24.12
C VAL A 154 0.08 -8.82 23.36
N THR A 155 1.13 -8.85 22.55
CA THR A 155 1.59 -10.05 21.87
C THR A 155 1.93 -11.13 22.88
N ASP A 156 1.51 -12.37 22.68
CA ASP A 156 1.91 -13.45 23.56
C ASP A 156 3.42 -13.72 23.38
N PRO A 157 4.19 -13.76 24.48
CA PRO A 157 5.63 -14.01 24.41
C PRO A 157 5.98 -15.39 23.84
N GLY A 158 5.04 -16.35 23.85
CA GLY A 158 5.19 -17.68 23.27
C GLY A 158 4.81 -17.76 21.79
N ALA A 159 4.33 -16.65 21.17
CA ALA A 159 3.96 -16.63 19.76
C ALA A 159 5.14 -17.08 18.86
N ARG A 160 4.84 -17.94 17.90
CA ARG A 160 5.85 -18.53 17.01
C ARG A 160 6.05 -17.68 15.75
N PRO A 161 7.17 -17.86 15.02
CA PRO A 161 7.31 -17.33 13.67
C PRO A 161 6.13 -17.75 12.78
N VAL A 162 5.81 -16.91 11.79
CA VAL A 162 4.68 -17.17 10.87
C VAL A 162 5.06 -18.22 9.82
N PHE A 163 6.22 -18.09 9.21
CA PHE A 163 6.67 -18.93 8.10
C PHE A 163 7.93 -19.73 8.42
N SER A 164 8.83 -19.20 9.24
CA SER A 164 10.16 -19.75 9.48
C SER A 164 10.13 -20.81 10.60
N ALA A 165 10.94 -21.85 10.47
CA ALA A 165 11.07 -22.88 11.47
C ALA A 165 12.05 -22.49 12.60
N ASP A 166 13.07 -21.71 12.29
CA ASP A 166 14.13 -21.31 13.20
C ASP A 166 14.70 -19.92 12.86
N GLN A 167 15.73 -19.50 13.60
CA GLN A 167 16.34 -18.17 13.45
C GLN A 167 17.14 -18.04 12.16
N ASP A 168 17.73 -19.11 11.66
CA ASP A 168 18.51 -19.09 10.41
C ASP A 168 17.57 -18.77 9.24
N GLU A 169 16.40 -19.42 9.18
CA GLU A 169 15.36 -19.12 8.18
C GLU A 169 14.80 -17.69 8.34
N ILE A 170 14.64 -17.19 9.57
CA ILE A 170 14.23 -15.79 9.79
C ILE A 170 15.26 -14.84 9.19
N ASN A 171 16.55 -15.12 9.35
CA ASN A 171 17.62 -14.27 8.83
C ASN A 171 17.71 -14.26 7.30
N GLU A 172 17.15 -15.25 6.60
CA GLU A 172 16.93 -15.24 5.14
C GLU A 172 15.87 -14.24 4.68
N GLN A 173 15.07 -13.72 5.61
CA GLN A 173 14.08 -12.67 5.40
C GLN A 173 12.93 -13.01 4.41
N GLN A 174 12.62 -14.29 4.21
CA GLN A 174 11.39 -14.73 3.54
C GLN A 174 10.25 -14.87 4.56
N THR A 175 9.91 -13.79 5.18
CA THR A 175 9.17 -13.69 6.43
C THR A 175 7.82 -13.01 6.25
N ALA A 176 7.08 -12.77 7.34
CA ALA A 176 5.81 -12.06 7.34
C ALA A 176 5.94 -10.66 6.71
N TYR A 177 5.09 -10.34 5.73
CA TYR A 177 5.20 -9.15 4.90
C TYR A 177 3.88 -8.37 4.87
N GLY A 178 3.11 -8.39 3.80
CA GLY A 178 1.81 -7.74 3.70
C GLY A 178 0.79 -8.30 4.70
N LEU A 179 -0.18 -7.49 5.10
CA LEU A 179 -1.13 -7.83 6.15
C LEU A 179 -2.53 -7.29 5.87
N ALA A 180 -3.54 -8.11 6.11
CA ALA A 180 -4.92 -7.67 6.32
C ALA A 180 -5.53 -8.39 7.51
N THR A 181 -6.50 -7.80 8.18
CA THR A 181 -7.26 -8.46 9.25
C THR A 181 -8.71 -8.73 8.82
N TRP A 182 -9.29 -9.74 9.40
CA TRP A 182 -10.66 -10.12 9.13
C TRP A 182 -11.33 -10.68 10.38
N THR A 183 -12.58 -10.28 10.62
CA THR A 183 -13.43 -10.91 11.62
C THR A 183 -14.59 -11.59 10.92
N ASP A 184 -14.61 -12.91 10.94
CA ASP A 184 -15.72 -13.71 10.43
C ASP A 184 -16.99 -13.42 11.25
N ARG A 185 -17.94 -12.80 10.62
CA ARG A 185 -19.22 -12.41 11.24
C ARG A 185 -20.07 -13.59 11.69
N THR A 186 -19.89 -14.76 11.07
CA THR A 186 -20.63 -15.98 11.39
C THR A 186 -20.12 -16.62 12.68
N THR A 187 -18.80 -16.69 12.85
CA THR A 187 -18.16 -17.35 14.01
C THR A 187 -17.74 -16.35 15.08
N GLY A 188 -17.58 -15.07 14.74
CA GLY A 188 -17.04 -14.03 15.61
C GLY A 188 -15.53 -14.19 15.90
N ARG A 189 -14.84 -15.03 15.13
CA ARG A 189 -13.40 -15.21 15.22
C ARG A 189 -12.68 -14.15 14.39
N SER A 190 -11.55 -13.71 14.91
CA SER A 190 -10.70 -12.75 14.22
C SER A 190 -9.45 -13.42 13.68
N TYR A 191 -9.04 -12.98 12.51
CA TYR A 191 -7.93 -13.54 11.76
C TYR A 191 -7.00 -12.43 11.27
N ALA A 192 -5.76 -12.79 10.99
CA ALA A 192 -4.83 -12.04 10.16
C ALA A 192 -4.49 -12.86 8.91
N LEU A 193 -4.51 -12.22 7.77
CA LEU A 193 -4.01 -12.72 6.49
C LEU A 193 -2.63 -12.09 6.29
N VAL A 194 -1.62 -12.91 6.11
CA VAL A 194 -0.22 -12.47 6.06
C VAL A 194 0.44 -13.06 4.82
N SER A 195 1.03 -12.22 3.99
CA SER A 195 1.84 -12.69 2.87
C SER A 195 3.27 -13.01 3.30
N GLN A 196 3.94 -13.83 2.51
CA GLN A 196 5.35 -14.16 2.71
C GLN A 196 6.21 -13.38 1.71
N ARG A 197 7.18 -12.61 2.23
CA ARG A 197 8.11 -11.85 1.41
C ARG A 197 8.87 -12.74 0.42
N ASN A 198 9.04 -12.28 -0.80
CA ASN A 198 9.71 -12.97 -1.91
C ASN A 198 9.10 -14.34 -2.23
N ARG A 199 7.82 -14.54 -1.88
CA ARG A 199 7.02 -15.75 -2.12
C ARG A 199 5.61 -15.38 -2.54
N THR A 200 4.91 -16.35 -3.14
CA THR A 200 3.50 -16.17 -3.53
C THR A 200 2.52 -16.57 -2.43
N ARG A 201 3.01 -16.92 -1.23
CA ARG A 201 2.21 -17.51 -0.15
C ARG A 201 1.49 -16.47 0.67
N ILE A 202 0.22 -16.75 0.95
CA ILE A 202 -0.60 -16.06 1.95
C ILE A 202 -0.99 -17.07 3.03
N ALA A 203 -0.84 -16.71 4.30
CA ALA A 203 -1.25 -17.50 5.46
C ALA A 203 -2.46 -16.87 6.16
N LEU A 204 -3.45 -17.68 6.51
CA LEU A 204 -4.56 -17.31 7.38
C LEU A 204 -4.23 -17.70 8.82
N LEU A 205 -4.14 -16.74 9.71
CA LEU A 205 -3.80 -16.91 11.11
C LEU A 205 -5.01 -16.55 12.00
N GLU A 206 -5.51 -17.49 12.81
CA GLU A 206 -6.53 -17.19 13.82
C GLU A 206 -5.89 -16.49 15.00
N LEU A 207 -6.42 -15.33 15.41
CA LEU A 207 -5.97 -14.61 16.60
C LEU A 207 -6.59 -15.23 17.87
N LEU A 208 -5.75 -15.55 18.86
CA LEU A 208 -6.12 -16.34 20.02
C LEU A 208 -5.88 -15.56 21.32
N PRO A 209 -6.90 -14.84 21.85
CA PRO A 209 -6.82 -14.24 23.17
C PRO A 209 -6.51 -15.28 24.25
N THR A 210 -5.52 -15.01 25.11
CA THR A 210 -5.10 -15.89 26.19
C THR A 210 -5.66 -15.46 27.54
N ALA A 211 -5.64 -16.36 28.53
CA ALA A 211 -6.04 -16.04 29.90
C ALA A 211 -5.08 -15.05 30.61
N ALA A 212 -3.88 -14.88 30.08
CA ALA A 212 -2.92 -13.90 30.59
C ALA A 212 -3.22 -12.46 30.11
N GLY A 213 -4.17 -12.30 29.16
CA GLY A 213 -4.49 -11.00 28.58
C GLY A 213 -3.57 -10.60 27.44
N THR A 214 -2.88 -11.57 26.88
CA THR A 214 -2.10 -11.47 25.65
C THR A 214 -2.88 -12.07 24.47
N VAL A 215 -2.38 -11.90 23.27
CA VAL A 215 -2.93 -12.49 22.06
C VAL A 215 -1.84 -13.30 21.36
N ASP A 216 -2.11 -14.60 21.21
CA ASP A 216 -1.33 -15.52 20.37
C ASP A 216 -2.01 -15.66 19.02
N TYR A 217 -1.42 -16.40 18.09
CA TYR A 217 -2.03 -16.73 16.81
C TYR A 217 -1.65 -18.15 16.37
N ARG A 218 -2.48 -18.69 15.48
CA ARG A 218 -2.29 -20.04 14.94
C ARG A 218 -2.60 -20.05 13.45
N GLN A 219 -1.70 -20.60 12.66
CA GLN A 219 -1.94 -20.83 11.24
C GLN A 219 -3.07 -21.85 11.03
N VAL A 220 -4.07 -21.45 10.26
CA VAL A 220 -5.25 -22.27 9.91
C VAL A 220 -5.10 -22.84 8.51
N ARG A 221 -4.62 -22.04 7.56
CA ARG A 221 -4.49 -22.40 6.15
C ARG A 221 -3.45 -21.53 5.48
N THR A 222 -2.95 -22.00 4.34
CA THR A 222 -2.15 -21.24 3.39
C THR A 222 -2.70 -21.38 1.99
N LEU A 223 -2.42 -20.40 1.15
CA LEU A 223 -2.68 -20.38 -0.28
C LEU A 223 -1.42 -19.86 -0.98
N ASP A 224 -0.98 -20.52 -2.03
CA ASP A 224 0.08 -20.03 -2.90
C ASP A 224 -0.58 -19.50 -4.20
N LEU A 225 -0.35 -18.23 -4.53
CA LEU A 225 -0.76 -17.65 -5.80
C LEU A 225 0.13 -18.15 -6.95
N PRO A 226 -0.30 -18.02 -8.20
CA PRO A 226 0.56 -18.35 -9.33
C PRO A 226 1.84 -17.49 -9.33
N SER A 227 2.98 -18.12 -9.64
CA SER A 227 4.26 -17.42 -9.90
C SER A 227 4.60 -17.35 -11.37
N SER A 228 3.85 -18.06 -12.22
CA SER A 228 4.03 -18.07 -13.68
C SER A 228 2.68 -18.14 -14.40
N PHE A 229 2.62 -17.52 -15.57
CA PHE A 229 1.38 -17.26 -16.28
C PHE A 229 1.44 -17.68 -17.72
N ARG A 230 0.39 -18.32 -18.22
CA ARG A 230 0.24 -18.69 -19.62
C ARG A 230 -0.26 -17.46 -20.40
N LEU A 231 0.55 -16.96 -21.32
CA LEU A 231 0.20 -15.83 -22.18
C LEU A 231 -0.64 -16.24 -23.39
N PRO A 232 -1.42 -15.30 -23.98
CA PRO A 232 -2.26 -15.59 -25.15
C PRO A 232 -1.49 -16.12 -26.37
N ASN A 233 -0.22 -15.76 -26.54
CA ASN A 233 0.65 -16.27 -27.60
C ASN A 233 1.17 -17.70 -27.33
N GLY A 234 0.84 -18.27 -26.19
CA GLY A 234 1.26 -19.60 -25.79
C GLY A 234 2.58 -19.68 -25.05
N ALA A 235 3.29 -18.57 -24.82
CA ALA A 235 4.46 -18.52 -23.96
C ALA A 235 4.07 -18.65 -22.47
N THR A 236 5.03 -19.00 -21.64
CA THR A 236 4.93 -18.89 -20.18
C THR A 236 5.75 -17.67 -19.77
N TRP A 237 5.17 -16.84 -18.92
CA TRP A 237 5.81 -15.66 -18.37
C TRP A 237 5.88 -15.75 -16.84
N THR A 238 6.95 -15.23 -16.28
CA THR A 238 7.15 -14.97 -14.85
C THR A 238 7.68 -13.55 -14.75
N PRO A 239 7.20 -12.72 -13.81
CA PRO A 239 7.82 -11.43 -13.54
C PRO A 239 9.32 -11.57 -13.32
N CYS A 240 10.07 -10.57 -13.76
CA CYS A 240 11.50 -10.55 -13.53
C CYS A 240 11.76 -10.24 -12.04
N ALA A 241 12.64 -11.00 -11.42
CA ALA A 241 13.04 -10.81 -10.03
C ALA A 241 14.47 -11.34 -9.82
N GLU A 242 15.03 -11.10 -8.66
CA GLU A 242 16.27 -11.74 -8.24
C GLU A 242 16.14 -13.28 -8.28
N PRO A 243 17.18 -14.01 -8.72
CA PRO A 243 17.13 -15.46 -8.79
C PRO A 243 16.79 -16.12 -7.44
N GLY A 244 15.66 -16.83 -7.39
CA GLY A 244 15.12 -17.46 -6.18
C GLY A 244 13.98 -16.72 -5.53
N GLU A 245 13.67 -15.52 -5.94
CA GLU A 245 12.48 -14.77 -5.53
C GLU A 245 11.28 -15.07 -6.43
N LEU A 246 10.10 -14.90 -5.89
CA LEU A 246 8.80 -15.08 -6.57
C LEU A 246 7.97 -13.81 -6.39
N PRO A 247 7.04 -13.51 -7.31
CA PRO A 247 6.19 -12.33 -7.22
C PRO A 247 5.38 -12.37 -5.92
N GLN A 248 5.67 -11.43 -5.04
CA GLN A 248 5.11 -11.33 -3.70
C GLN A 248 3.80 -10.54 -3.69
N VAL A 249 3.12 -10.57 -2.56
CA VAL A 249 1.92 -9.77 -2.27
C VAL A 249 2.25 -8.83 -1.13
N GLU A 250 1.95 -7.54 -1.27
CA GLU A 250 2.04 -6.59 -0.15
C GLU A 250 0.68 -6.04 0.22
N GLY A 251 0.09 -5.19 -0.60
CA GLY A 251 -1.22 -4.60 -0.34
C GLY A 251 -2.32 -5.64 -0.22
N MET A 252 -3.01 -5.65 0.92
CA MET A 252 -4.15 -6.52 1.14
C MET A 252 -5.26 -5.81 1.90
N VAL A 253 -6.51 -6.10 1.55
CA VAL A 253 -7.68 -5.65 2.31
C VAL A 253 -8.80 -6.68 2.24
N VAL A 254 -9.53 -6.87 3.34
CA VAL A 254 -10.70 -7.76 3.36
C VAL A 254 -11.98 -6.94 3.40
N ASP A 255 -12.88 -7.20 2.46
CA ASP A 255 -14.23 -6.65 2.53
C ASP A 255 -15.00 -7.33 3.67
N PRO A 256 -15.39 -6.56 4.71
CA PRO A 256 -16.10 -7.14 5.84
C PRO A 256 -17.57 -7.46 5.52
N ALA A 257 -18.10 -7.05 4.36
CA ALA A 257 -19.48 -7.33 3.99
C ALA A 257 -19.67 -8.80 3.64
N ASP A 258 -18.76 -9.37 2.87
CA ASP A 258 -18.88 -10.72 2.32
C ASP A 258 -17.66 -11.63 2.58
N GLY A 259 -16.56 -11.08 3.13
CA GLY A 259 -15.33 -11.83 3.38
C GLY A 259 -14.49 -12.03 2.11
N THR A 260 -14.51 -11.08 1.20
CA THR A 260 -13.62 -11.05 0.04
C THR A 260 -12.28 -10.43 0.43
N LEU A 261 -11.19 -11.14 0.19
CA LEU A 261 -9.83 -10.62 0.25
C LEU A 261 -9.44 -10.09 -1.13
N TYR A 262 -8.99 -8.84 -1.20
CA TYR A 262 -8.25 -8.30 -2.32
C TYR A 262 -6.76 -8.30 -1.98
N ALA A 263 -5.92 -8.74 -2.92
CA ALA A 263 -4.49 -8.90 -2.71
C ALA A 263 -3.72 -8.40 -3.94
N GLY A 264 -2.89 -7.38 -3.76
CA GLY A 264 -1.97 -6.85 -4.76
C GLY A 264 -0.72 -7.74 -4.83
N GLN A 265 -0.56 -8.48 -5.92
CA GLN A 265 0.69 -9.14 -6.26
C GLN A 265 1.50 -8.16 -7.11
N GLU A 266 2.51 -7.56 -6.53
CA GLU A 266 3.19 -6.33 -6.96
C GLU A 266 3.41 -6.21 -8.48
N ASP A 267 4.10 -7.19 -9.07
CA ASP A 267 4.43 -7.24 -10.50
C ASP A 267 3.35 -7.89 -11.38
N VAL A 268 2.19 -8.24 -10.84
CA VAL A 268 1.18 -9.05 -11.55
C VAL A 268 -0.15 -8.33 -11.66
N GLY A 269 -0.71 -7.86 -10.54
CA GLY A 269 -2.02 -7.23 -10.47
C GLY A 269 -2.80 -7.62 -9.22
N ILE A 270 -4.11 -7.36 -9.23
CA ILE A 270 -4.99 -7.52 -8.07
C ILE A 270 -5.76 -8.84 -8.16
N TRP A 271 -5.67 -9.63 -7.10
CA TRP A 271 -6.42 -10.86 -6.92
C TRP A 271 -7.63 -10.68 -6.03
N ARG A 272 -8.74 -11.29 -6.40
CA ARG A 272 -9.94 -11.49 -5.58
C ARG A 272 -9.97 -12.92 -5.07
N ILE A 273 -10.05 -13.10 -3.74
CA ILE A 273 -9.87 -14.36 -3.03
C ILE A 273 -10.93 -14.44 -1.91
N ASP A 274 -11.42 -15.63 -1.56
CA ASP A 274 -12.16 -15.81 -0.30
C ASP A 274 -11.23 -15.64 0.90
N ALA A 275 -11.60 -14.82 1.90
CA ALA A 275 -10.74 -14.53 3.05
C ALA A 275 -10.43 -15.77 3.91
N GLY A 276 -11.23 -16.82 3.82
CA GLY A 276 -10.91 -18.14 4.39
C GLY A 276 -9.85 -18.90 3.59
N LEU A 277 -9.27 -18.31 2.54
CA LEU A 277 -8.33 -18.91 1.60
C LEU A 277 -8.88 -20.20 0.96
N THR A 278 -10.15 -20.18 0.59
CA THR A 278 -10.83 -21.27 -0.10
C THR A 278 -11.18 -20.86 -1.54
N GLY A 279 -11.47 -21.85 -2.37
CA GLY A 279 -11.83 -21.62 -3.77
C GLY A 279 -10.64 -21.29 -4.65
N THR A 280 -10.92 -20.70 -5.80
CA THR A 280 -9.91 -20.35 -6.82
C THR A 280 -9.75 -18.83 -6.85
N PRO A 281 -8.53 -18.29 -6.70
CA PRO A 281 -8.26 -16.88 -6.90
C PRO A 281 -8.66 -16.40 -8.31
N THR A 282 -9.19 -15.19 -8.41
CA THR A 282 -9.52 -14.53 -9.67
C THR A 282 -8.67 -13.26 -9.80
N LEU A 283 -7.92 -13.13 -10.88
CA LEU A 283 -7.19 -11.91 -11.20
C LEU A 283 -8.18 -10.91 -11.81
N ILE A 284 -8.43 -9.79 -11.11
CA ILE A 284 -9.42 -8.79 -11.55
C ILE A 284 -8.80 -7.74 -12.45
N ASP A 285 -7.57 -7.33 -12.21
CA ASP A 285 -6.79 -6.47 -13.13
C ASP A 285 -5.31 -6.85 -13.10
N LYS A 286 -4.56 -6.37 -14.09
CA LYS A 286 -3.14 -6.65 -14.31
C LYS A 286 -2.37 -5.35 -14.40
N VAL A 287 -1.10 -5.40 -14.01
CA VAL A 287 -0.17 -4.31 -14.31
C VAL A 287 0.09 -4.20 -15.82
N ARG A 288 0.51 -3.03 -16.26
CA ARG A 288 0.90 -2.75 -17.67
C ARG A 288 2.06 -3.62 -18.11
N GLU A 289 2.95 -3.95 -17.17
CA GLU A 289 4.14 -4.78 -17.37
C GLU A 289 3.83 -6.28 -17.47
N TYR A 290 2.57 -6.70 -17.24
CA TYR A 290 2.21 -8.12 -17.29
C TYR A 290 2.51 -8.74 -18.66
N GLY A 291 3.37 -9.74 -18.65
CA GLY A 291 3.82 -10.44 -19.86
C GLY A 291 5.08 -9.88 -20.48
N VAL A 292 5.59 -8.74 -20.04
CA VAL A 292 6.87 -8.18 -20.51
C VAL A 292 8.00 -9.06 -19.96
N PRO A 293 8.84 -9.67 -20.82
CA PRO A 293 10.00 -10.42 -20.36
C PRO A 293 11.04 -9.48 -19.77
N GLY A 294 11.70 -9.88 -18.68
CA GLY A 294 12.79 -9.13 -18.08
C GLY A 294 14.06 -9.97 -17.98
N THR A 295 15.19 -9.30 -17.81
CA THR A 295 16.50 -9.92 -17.51
C THR A 295 17.07 -9.24 -16.28
N TYR A 296 17.27 -10.01 -15.21
CA TYR A 296 17.88 -9.54 -13.98
C TYR A 296 19.39 -9.37 -14.15
N ASP A 297 19.92 -8.25 -13.69
CA ASP A 297 21.36 -7.96 -13.67
C ASP A 297 21.86 -8.05 -12.22
N GLU A 298 22.72 -9.05 -11.94
CA GLU A 298 23.29 -9.29 -10.60
C GLU A 298 24.22 -8.16 -10.10
N GLN A 299 24.65 -7.23 -10.97
CA GLN A 299 25.56 -6.13 -10.58
C GLN A 299 24.80 -4.88 -10.16
N THR A 300 23.68 -4.61 -10.81
CA THR A 300 22.82 -3.45 -10.49
C THR A 300 21.66 -3.83 -9.57
N GLU A 301 21.41 -5.15 -9.42
CA GLU A 301 20.24 -5.72 -8.71
C GLU A 301 18.90 -5.25 -9.33
N GLU A 302 18.91 -4.98 -10.64
CA GLU A 302 17.75 -4.45 -11.37
C GLU A 302 17.33 -5.36 -12.53
N CYS A 303 16.04 -5.30 -12.87
CA CYS A 303 15.46 -5.96 -14.04
C CYS A 303 15.42 -5.02 -15.25
N THR A 304 16.06 -5.42 -16.34
CA THR A 304 15.94 -4.72 -17.63
C THR A 304 14.78 -5.31 -18.42
N PRO A 305 13.72 -4.52 -18.73
CA PRO A 305 12.57 -5.01 -19.49
C PRO A 305 12.93 -5.26 -20.95
N GLY A 306 12.34 -6.32 -21.52
CA GLY A 306 12.40 -6.63 -22.94
C GLY A 306 11.28 -5.98 -23.74
N ALA A 307 11.01 -6.50 -24.92
CA ALA A 307 9.94 -5.99 -25.77
C ALA A 307 8.56 -6.35 -25.19
N ASP A 308 7.70 -5.36 -25.05
CA ASP A 308 6.32 -5.54 -24.60
C ASP A 308 5.50 -6.35 -25.62
N PRO A 309 4.94 -7.50 -25.24
CA PRO A 309 4.07 -8.31 -26.11
C PRO A 309 2.62 -7.81 -26.18
N GLY A 310 2.24 -6.77 -25.42
CA GLY A 310 0.91 -6.18 -25.40
C GLY A 310 -0.15 -7.00 -24.68
N PHE A 311 0.20 -7.69 -23.60
CA PHE A 311 -0.73 -8.50 -22.78
C PHE A 311 -1.01 -7.92 -21.39
N GLY A 312 -0.39 -6.79 -21.08
CA GLY A 312 -0.58 -6.03 -19.85
C GLY A 312 -1.97 -5.46 -19.68
N GLY A 313 -2.27 -5.00 -18.48
CA GLY A 313 -3.43 -4.17 -18.14
C GLY A 313 -3.30 -2.74 -18.69
N THR A 314 -4.30 -1.92 -18.37
CA THR A 314 -4.34 -0.52 -18.85
C THR A 314 -4.35 0.50 -17.71
N HIS A 315 -4.61 0.08 -16.49
CA HIS A 315 -4.87 0.98 -15.36
C HIS A 315 -3.72 1.03 -14.36
N LEU A 316 -3.14 -0.13 -14.02
CA LEU A 316 -2.09 -0.26 -13.02
C LEU A 316 -0.69 -0.27 -13.64
N THR A 317 0.24 0.42 -13.01
CA THR A 317 1.69 0.31 -13.27
C THR A 317 2.34 -0.32 -12.04
N ALA A 318 3.24 -1.29 -12.23
CA ALA A 318 3.90 -1.97 -11.13
C ALA A 318 4.76 -0.97 -10.28
N ASP A 319 4.78 -1.08 -8.96
CA ASP A 319 4.17 -2.16 -8.20
C ASP A 319 2.71 -1.85 -7.83
N VAL A 320 1.92 -2.91 -7.63
CA VAL A 320 0.57 -2.78 -7.03
C VAL A 320 0.73 -2.87 -5.53
N GLU A 321 0.57 -1.76 -4.86
CA GLU A 321 0.84 -1.60 -3.44
C GLU A 321 -0.44 -1.44 -2.61
N GLY A 322 -0.50 -0.49 -1.68
CA GLY A 322 -1.58 -0.34 -0.72
C GLY A 322 -2.98 -0.48 -1.29
N LEU A 323 -3.75 -1.43 -0.74
CA LEU A 323 -5.16 -1.63 -1.06
C LEU A 323 -6.04 -1.19 0.09
N THR A 324 -7.10 -0.44 -0.20
CA THR A 324 -8.07 -0.03 0.82
C THR A 324 -9.50 0.04 0.26
N LEU A 325 -10.50 -0.01 1.13
CA LEU A 325 -11.90 0.04 0.75
C LEU A 325 -12.56 1.33 1.20
N VAL A 326 -13.30 1.95 0.31
CA VAL A 326 -14.26 3.00 0.61
C VAL A 326 -15.65 2.37 0.56
N THR A 327 -16.37 2.35 1.70
CA THR A 327 -17.73 1.81 1.77
C THR A 327 -18.72 2.95 1.86
N GLU A 328 -19.66 3.05 0.95
CA GLU A 328 -20.70 4.06 0.95
C GLU A 328 -21.90 3.67 1.85
N PRO A 329 -22.76 4.63 2.24
CA PRO A 329 -23.87 4.35 3.17
C PRO A 329 -24.93 3.38 2.64
N ASP A 330 -25.10 3.26 1.33
CA ASP A 330 -26.00 2.32 0.63
C ASP A 330 -25.41 0.92 0.51
N GLY A 331 -24.10 0.78 0.72
CA GLY A 331 -23.38 -0.48 0.66
C GLY A 331 -22.44 -0.59 -0.52
N ASP A 332 -22.57 0.30 -1.50
CA ASP A 332 -21.69 0.44 -2.66
C ASP A 332 -20.33 1.00 -2.24
N GLY A 333 -19.49 1.39 -3.18
CA GLY A 333 -18.22 2.04 -2.92
C GLY A 333 -17.08 1.54 -3.79
N TYR A 334 -15.84 1.72 -3.32
CA TYR A 334 -14.67 1.52 -4.14
C TYR A 334 -13.61 0.65 -3.47
N LEU A 335 -12.96 -0.18 -4.27
CA LEU A 335 -11.62 -0.70 -3.97
C LEU A 335 -10.60 0.28 -4.55
N LEU A 336 -9.78 0.88 -3.70
CA LEU A 336 -8.67 1.73 -4.12
C LEU A 336 -7.37 0.94 -4.08
N ALA A 337 -6.56 1.09 -5.13
CA ALA A 337 -5.24 0.48 -5.25
C ALA A 337 -4.18 1.53 -5.56
N SER A 338 -3.07 1.53 -4.83
CA SER A 338 -1.88 2.28 -5.21
C SER A 338 -1.22 1.64 -6.43
N SER A 339 -1.04 2.42 -7.48
CA SER A 339 -0.26 2.13 -8.68
C SER A 339 1.05 2.90 -8.53
N GLN A 340 2.02 2.28 -7.83
CA GLN A 340 3.23 2.95 -7.35
C GLN A 340 4.07 3.50 -8.50
N GLY A 341 4.21 2.74 -9.60
CA GLY A 341 5.08 3.11 -10.71
C GLY A 341 4.63 4.31 -11.54
N ASP A 342 3.40 4.84 -11.33
CA ASP A 342 2.93 6.08 -11.99
C ASP A 342 2.26 7.07 -11.03
N ASP A 343 2.45 6.88 -9.70
CA ASP A 343 1.97 7.76 -8.63
C ASP A 343 0.46 8.01 -8.68
N THR A 344 -0.33 6.97 -9.04
CA THR A 344 -1.78 7.06 -9.11
C THR A 344 -2.47 6.12 -8.14
N PHE A 345 -3.70 6.46 -7.79
CA PHE A 345 -4.63 5.56 -7.12
C PHE A 345 -5.71 5.18 -8.10
N VAL A 346 -5.89 3.89 -8.31
CA VAL A 346 -6.90 3.32 -9.21
C VAL A 346 -8.09 2.87 -8.40
N ALA A 347 -9.29 3.27 -8.82
CA ALA A 347 -10.54 2.89 -8.19
C ALA A 347 -11.27 1.85 -9.04
N TYR A 348 -11.73 0.81 -8.38
CA TYR A 348 -12.59 -0.23 -8.94
C TYR A 348 -13.89 -0.27 -8.15
N ASP A 349 -14.95 -0.70 -8.81
CA ASP A 349 -16.17 -1.05 -8.13
C ASP A 349 -15.90 -2.09 -7.03
N ARG A 350 -16.46 -1.86 -5.83
CA ARG A 350 -16.23 -2.74 -4.69
C ARG A 350 -17.01 -4.03 -4.81
N GLU A 351 -18.18 -4.02 -5.46
CA GLU A 351 -19.12 -5.11 -5.52
C GLU A 351 -18.62 -6.25 -6.44
N ARG A 352 -18.66 -7.49 -5.91
CA ARG A 352 -18.24 -8.68 -6.66
C ARG A 352 -19.14 -9.03 -7.85
N ASP A 353 -20.40 -8.70 -7.78
CA ASP A 353 -21.40 -8.96 -8.83
C ASP A 353 -21.28 -8.00 -10.01
N GLU A 354 -20.58 -6.90 -9.83
CA GLU A 354 -20.16 -5.97 -10.89
C GLU A 354 -18.72 -6.23 -11.41
N ASP A 355 -18.16 -7.41 -11.05
CA ASP A 355 -16.84 -7.89 -11.47
C ASP A 355 -15.64 -6.97 -11.14
N ASN A 356 -15.82 -6.02 -10.21
CA ASN A 356 -14.83 -5.00 -9.85
C ASN A 356 -14.37 -4.19 -11.08
N GLU A 357 -15.33 -3.64 -11.83
CA GLU A 357 -15.02 -2.82 -13.01
C GLU A 357 -14.19 -1.58 -12.61
N TYR A 358 -13.33 -1.14 -13.52
CA TYR A 358 -12.55 0.09 -13.34
C TYR A 358 -13.47 1.31 -13.42
N GLU A 359 -13.38 2.18 -12.43
CA GLU A 359 -14.18 3.41 -12.35
C GLU A 359 -13.37 4.64 -12.79
N ASN A 360 -12.30 4.94 -12.07
CA ASN A 360 -11.49 6.13 -12.32
C ASN A 360 -10.09 5.97 -11.71
N ALA A 361 -9.24 6.98 -11.92
CA ALA A 361 -7.96 7.11 -11.24
C ALA A 361 -7.71 8.56 -10.81
N PHE A 362 -6.99 8.74 -9.72
CA PHE A 362 -6.63 10.07 -9.21
C PHE A 362 -5.20 10.08 -8.67
N ARG A 363 -4.68 11.29 -8.40
CA ARG A 363 -3.39 11.54 -7.76
C ARG A 363 -3.54 12.37 -6.51
N ILE A 364 -2.62 12.21 -5.59
CA ILE A 364 -2.47 13.13 -4.45
C ILE A 364 -1.48 14.21 -4.87
N ALA A 365 -1.97 15.37 -5.27
CA ALA A 365 -1.13 16.49 -5.71
C ALA A 365 -0.78 17.41 -4.56
N ALA A 366 0.34 18.13 -4.67
CA ALA A 366 0.76 19.13 -3.68
C ALA A 366 -0.34 20.16 -3.37
N ALA A 367 -0.59 20.39 -2.09
CA ALA A 367 -1.51 21.42 -1.64
C ALA A 367 -0.83 22.80 -1.58
N SER A 368 0.47 22.83 -1.36
CA SER A 368 1.28 24.06 -1.30
C SER A 368 2.77 23.72 -1.53
N THR A 369 3.64 24.72 -1.41
CA THR A 369 5.10 24.51 -1.45
C THR A 369 5.69 23.87 -0.17
N THR A 370 4.88 23.65 0.84
CA THR A 370 5.27 23.07 2.14
C THR A 370 4.34 21.93 2.57
N LEU A 371 3.46 21.51 1.72
CA LEU A 371 2.58 20.36 1.87
C LEU A 371 2.45 19.75 0.47
N ASP A 372 3.32 18.81 0.19
CA ASP A 372 3.44 18.19 -1.13
C ASP A 372 2.40 17.10 -1.38
N GLY A 373 2.59 16.34 -2.43
CA GLY A 373 1.73 15.25 -2.83
C GLY A 373 2.09 13.92 -2.17
N SER A 374 1.84 12.85 -2.88
CA SER A 374 2.32 11.52 -2.55
C SER A 374 2.85 10.88 -3.82
N GLU A 375 4.10 10.47 -3.75
CA GLU A 375 4.80 9.72 -4.79
C GLU A 375 5.30 8.39 -4.22
N VAL A 376 5.42 7.38 -5.07
CA VAL A 376 5.96 6.04 -4.71
C VAL A 376 5.26 5.47 -3.46
N CYS A 377 3.93 5.42 -3.48
CA CYS A 377 3.11 5.10 -2.32
C CYS A 377 3.08 3.60 -2.02
N ASP A 378 3.64 3.17 -0.86
CA ASP A 378 3.59 1.78 -0.37
C ASP A 378 2.22 1.43 0.25
N GLY A 379 1.68 2.26 1.14
CA GLY A 379 0.50 1.90 1.94
C GLY A 379 -0.59 2.96 1.96
N ALA A 380 -1.85 2.52 2.01
CA ALA A 380 -3.02 3.38 2.06
C ALA A 380 -4.14 2.82 2.95
N ALA A 381 -4.79 3.70 3.70
CA ALA A 381 -5.98 3.35 4.47
C ALA A 381 -7.09 4.40 4.30
N ALA A 382 -8.30 3.94 3.99
CA ALA A 382 -9.50 4.77 3.94
C ALA A 382 -10.48 4.43 5.08
N LEU A 383 -11.14 5.43 5.60
CA LEU A 383 -12.24 5.28 6.55
C LEU A 383 -13.37 6.23 6.18
N ASN A 384 -14.43 5.71 5.56
CA ASN A 384 -15.62 6.46 5.20
C ASN A 384 -16.57 6.60 6.40
N ALA A 385 -16.19 7.43 7.36
CA ALA A 385 -17.00 7.77 8.50
C ALA A 385 -16.61 9.14 9.06
N PRO A 386 -17.54 9.96 9.57
CA PRO A 386 -17.22 11.26 10.12
C PRO A 386 -16.17 11.15 11.25
N LEU A 387 -15.10 11.95 11.13
CA LEU A 387 -14.00 12.06 12.11
C LEU A 387 -13.93 13.49 12.71
N GLY A 388 -15.08 14.11 12.92
CA GLY A 388 -15.21 15.48 13.41
C GLY A 388 -15.26 16.50 12.27
N THR A 389 -15.00 17.77 12.60
CA THR A 389 -15.17 18.88 11.63
C THR A 389 -14.07 18.93 10.57
N ARG A 390 -12.92 18.33 10.82
CA ARG A 390 -11.79 18.35 9.89
C ARG A 390 -12.00 17.38 8.73
N TYR A 391 -12.52 16.19 9.02
CA TYR A 391 -12.82 15.14 8.05
C TYR A 391 -14.27 14.68 8.19
N PRO A 392 -15.22 15.49 7.75
CA PRO A 392 -16.65 15.24 7.98
C PRO A 392 -17.20 14.07 7.18
N ARG A 393 -16.57 13.71 6.06
CA ARG A 393 -16.92 12.57 5.21
C ARG A 393 -15.90 11.43 5.27
N GLY A 394 -14.95 11.48 6.23
CA GLY A 394 -13.93 10.46 6.39
C GLY A 394 -12.53 10.91 5.99
N LEU A 395 -11.60 9.99 6.08
CA LEU A 395 -10.17 10.23 5.91
C LEU A 395 -9.57 9.15 5.02
N LEU A 396 -8.75 9.55 4.07
CA LEU A 396 -7.76 8.72 3.40
C LEU A 396 -6.38 9.12 3.92
N VAL A 397 -5.59 8.14 4.37
CA VAL A 397 -4.18 8.31 4.68
C VAL A 397 -3.38 7.50 3.69
N VAL A 398 -2.38 8.12 3.07
CA VAL A 398 -1.48 7.47 2.12
C VAL A 398 -0.03 7.70 2.57
N GLN A 399 0.81 6.72 2.33
CA GLN A 399 2.24 6.87 2.47
C GLN A 399 2.76 7.77 1.34
N ASP A 400 3.82 8.51 1.61
CA ASP A 400 4.59 9.28 0.64
C ASP A 400 6.04 8.83 0.69
N GLY A 401 6.50 8.27 -0.43
CA GLY A 401 7.86 7.72 -0.56
C GLY A 401 8.92 8.77 -0.88
N GLN A 402 8.52 10.00 -1.24
CA GLN A 402 9.43 11.07 -1.63
C GLN A 402 9.04 12.41 -1.02
N GLU A 403 9.14 12.52 0.29
CA GLU A 403 8.78 13.73 1.05
C GLU A 403 9.55 14.95 0.59
N THR A 404 8.85 15.99 0.16
CA THR A 404 9.45 17.27 -0.27
C THR A 404 8.86 18.50 0.45
N PRO A 405 9.65 19.57 0.69
CA PRO A 405 11.06 19.70 0.35
C PRO A 405 11.95 18.80 1.20
N GLY A 406 12.90 18.14 0.57
CA GLY A 406 13.88 17.31 1.25
C GLY A 406 14.83 18.12 2.16
N ASP A 407 15.60 17.42 2.99
CA ASP A 407 16.65 17.99 3.84
C ASP A 407 18.04 17.60 3.29
N GLY A 408 18.50 18.37 2.32
CA GLY A 408 19.77 18.12 1.64
C GLY A 408 19.73 16.82 0.81
N ASP A 409 20.68 15.93 1.08
CA ASP A 409 20.78 14.62 0.44
C ASP A 409 20.08 13.48 1.24
N ARG A 410 19.36 13.83 2.32
CA ARG A 410 18.63 12.86 3.14
C ARG A 410 17.33 12.45 2.44
N GLU A 411 17.12 11.16 2.33
CA GLU A 411 15.83 10.59 1.91
C GLU A 411 14.84 10.65 3.07
N ALA A 412 13.63 11.06 2.77
CA ALA A 412 12.56 11.17 3.75
C ALA A 412 11.24 10.68 3.17
N THR A 413 10.44 10.11 4.05
CA THR A 413 9.11 9.61 3.75
C THR A 413 8.11 10.14 4.78
N GLY A 414 6.82 10.07 4.48
CA GLY A 414 5.79 10.58 5.37
C GLY A 414 4.42 9.96 5.14
N PHE A 415 3.41 10.56 5.76
CA PHE A 415 2.01 10.21 5.51
C PHE A 415 1.20 11.46 5.22
N LYS A 416 0.40 11.43 4.16
CA LYS A 416 -0.52 12.49 3.77
C LYS A 416 -1.94 12.16 4.24
N PHE A 417 -2.62 13.16 4.79
CA PHE A 417 -3.99 13.07 5.32
C PHE A 417 -4.93 13.82 4.37
N VAL A 418 -5.76 13.09 3.64
CA VAL A 418 -6.65 13.58 2.60
C VAL A 418 -8.11 13.47 3.05
N ASP A 419 -8.94 14.47 2.76
CA ASP A 419 -10.39 14.36 2.98
C ASP A 419 -10.98 13.32 2.02
N LEU A 420 -11.50 12.23 2.56
CA LEU A 420 -12.07 11.17 1.74
C LEU A 420 -13.25 11.65 0.90
N GLY A 421 -13.98 12.67 1.38
CA GLY A 421 -15.05 13.26 0.61
C GLY A 421 -14.59 13.92 -0.70
N GLU A 422 -13.38 14.48 -0.75
CA GLU A 422 -12.80 15.00 -2.00
C GLU A 422 -12.43 13.87 -2.97
N VAL A 423 -12.01 12.72 -2.42
CA VAL A 423 -11.71 11.52 -3.23
C VAL A 423 -13.00 10.98 -3.87
N VAL A 424 -14.03 10.75 -3.06
CA VAL A 424 -15.33 10.24 -3.57
C VAL A 424 -15.93 11.19 -4.62
N ASP A 425 -15.93 12.52 -4.37
CA ASP A 425 -16.41 13.51 -5.36
C ASP A 425 -15.63 13.48 -6.70
N THR A 426 -14.45 12.90 -6.72
CA THR A 426 -13.61 12.75 -7.93
C THR A 426 -13.92 11.44 -8.66
N LEU A 427 -14.44 10.44 -7.95
CA LEU A 427 -14.79 9.14 -8.50
C LEU A 427 -16.23 9.09 -9.05
N ASP A 428 -17.16 9.87 -8.45
CA ASP A 428 -18.55 10.06 -8.91
C ASP A 428 -18.61 10.92 -10.21
#